data_948d778d319b38ab86f0da8e00c3a9fd
#
_entry.id   948d778d319b38ab86f0da8e00c3a9fd
#
_cell.length_a   1.000
_cell.length_b   1.000
_cell.length_c   1.000
_cell.angle_alpha   90.00
_cell.angle_beta   90.00
_cell.angle_gamma   90.00
#
_symmetry.space_group_name_H-M   'P 1'
#
loop_
_entity.id
_entity.type
_entity.pdbx_description
1 polymer ?
#
loop_
_entity_poly.entity_id
_entity_poly.type
_entity_poly.pdbx_seq_one_letter_code
_entity_poly.pdbx_strand_id
1 'polypeptide(L)'
;MTGAVPGAGYRLAACAEMLFVDRPFLERVRRIADAGFLVEIWDWTSKDIEALAASGATIVSMTGYVTGNLTQPDGAAQLLAGAARSVAVAERLNCPALNLHGTGLGEGGKPVRPVEVVTGTDWVAAVRTLERVAALGERAGRVFHLENLNTAVDHPGTPFARAADTLALVEAVGSPFLRMNLDLYHAQIGEGNLIELVQRAGDAIGEIQVADVPGRCERARERSTTRRSRPRCGRWATAG
;
A
#
# COMPACT_ATOMS: atom_id res chain seq x y z
N MET A 1 -24.22 -13.93 -8.08
CA MET A 1 -23.76 -13.58 -9.45
C MET A 1 -22.37 -13.00 -9.30
N THR A 2 -21.36 -13.76 -9.68
CA THR A 2 -19.93 -13.37 -9.58
C THR A 2 -19.66 -12.29 -10.61
N GLY A 3 -19.51 -11.05 -10.14
CA GLY A 3 -19.20 -9.90 -10.97
C GLY A 3 -17.73 -9.90 -11.43
N ALA A 4 -17.33 -10.89 -12.20
CA ALA A 4 -16.10 -10.81 -12.98
C ALA A 4 -16.37 -9.89 -14.17
N VAL A 5 -15.69 -8.75 -14.20
CA VAL A 5 -15.65 -7.90 -15.40
C VAL A 5 -14.98 -8.71 -16.50
N PRO A 6 -15.68 -9.03 -17.61
CA PRO A 6 -15.06 -9.78 -18.70
C PRO A 6 -14.01 -8.91 -19.39
N GLY A 7 -12.75 -9.29 -19.38
CA GLY A 7 -11.76 -8.75 -20.30
C GLY A 7 -10.41 -8.29 -19.76
N ALA A 8 -10.20 -8.19 -18.47
CA ALA A 8 -8.86 -7.91 -17.93
C ALA A 8 -8.55 -8.88 -16.81
N GLY A 9 -7.41 -9.53 -16.84
CA GLY A 9 -6.96 -10.49 -15.84
C GLY A 9 -6.60 -9.86 -14.48
N TYR A 10 -7.26 -8.77 -14.10
CA TYR A 10 -7.08 -8.09 -12.82
C TYR A 10 -7.91 -8.75 -11.72
N ARG A 11 -7.31 -8.93 -10.56
CA ARG A 11 -7.98 -9.34 -9.33
C ARG A 11 -8.28 -8.08 -8.52
N LEU A 12 -9.53 -7.89 -8.11
CA LEU A 12 -9.93 -6.71 -7.35
C LEU A 12 -9.87 -6.99 -5.86
N ALA A 13 -9.17 -6.13 -5.13
CA ALA A 13 -9.10 -6.13 -3.68
C ALA A 13 -9.72 -4.85 -3.12
N ALA A 14 -10.17 -4.92 -1.86
CA ALA A 14 -10.65 -3.76 -1.13
C ALA A 14 -10.01 -3.67 0.25
N CYS A 15 -9.63 -2.45 0.64
CA CYS A 15 -8.95 -2.18 1.90
C CYS A 15 -9.96 -2.15 3.05
N ALA A 16 -9.79 -3.05 4.04
CA ALA A 16 -10.71 -3.19 5.16
C ALA A 16 -10.65 -2.03 6.16
N GLU A 17 -9.58 -1.25 6.16
CA GLU A 17 -9.48 -0.02 6.96
C GLU A 17 -10.36 1.10 6.42
N MET A 18 -10.69 1.08 5.15
CA MET A 18 -11.43 2.16 4.49
C MET A 18 -12.92 1.89 4.29
N LEU A 19 -13.34 0.63 4.35
CA LEU A 19 -14.73 0.22 4.09
C LEU A 19 -15.43 -0.25 5.37
N PHE A 20 -16.74 -0.01 5.45
CA PHE A 20 -17.59 -0.44 6.58
C PHE A 20 -17.02 -0.01 7.94
N VAL A 21 -16.46 1.20 8.03
CA VAL A 21 -15.72 1.71 9.20
C VAL A 21 -16.57 1.80 10.48
N ASP A 22 -17.88 1.71 10.36
CA ASP A 22 -18.87 1.62 11.46
C ASP A 22 -18.98 0.20 12.07
N ARG A 23 -18.25 -0.78 11.52
CA ARG A 23 -18.30 -2.19 11.93
C ARG A 23 -17.00 -2.66 12.58
N PRO A 24 -17.05 -3.70 13.44
CA PRO A 24 -15.84 -4.38 13.91
C PRO A 24 -14.99 -4.88 12.74
N PHE A 25 -13.65 -4.85 12.89
CA PHE A 25 -12.73 -5.09 11.79
C PHE A 25 -12.95 -6.45 11.07
N LEU A 26 -13.13 -7.52 11.82
CA LEU A 26 -13.39 -8.85 11.26
C LEU A 26 -14.70 -8.90 10.45
N GLU A 27 -15.73 -8.14 10.86
CA GLU A 27 -16.98 -8.04 10.09
C GLU A 27 -16.76 -7.30 8.78
N ARG A 28 -15.90 -6.24 8.74
CA ARG A 28 -15.52 -5.54 7.50
C ARG A 28 -14.88 -6.51 6.51
N VAL A 29 -13.91 -7.29 6.99
CA VAL A 29 -13.21 -8.31 6.18
C VAL A 29 -14.19 -9.31 5.57
N ARG A 30 -15.13 -9.83 6.37
CA ARG A 30 -16.16 -10.77 5.87
C ARG A 30 -17.08 -10.13 4.84
N ARG A 31 -17.55 -8.92 5.08
CA ARG A 31 -18.42 -8.20 4.12
C ARG A 31 -17.74 -7.93 2.78
N ILE A 32 -16.44 -7.61 2.80
CA ILE A 32 -15.65 -7.44 1.59
C ILE A 32 -15.55 -8.77 0.83
N ALA A 33 -15.24 -9.85 1.53
CA ALA A 33 -15.16 -11.19 0.94
C ALA A 33 -16.52 -11.66 0.40
N ASP A 34 -17.62 -11.45 1.14
CA ASP A 34 -18.99 -11.79 0.72
C ASP A 34 -19.43 -11.01 -0.52
N ALA A 35 -18.91 -9.80 -0.71
CA ALA A 35 -19.12 -9.00 -1.91
C ALA A 35 -18.27 -9.48 -3.12
N GLY A 36 -17.44 -10.51 -2.95
CA GLY A 36 -16.62 -11.09 -4.00
C GLY A 36 -15.27 -10.42 -4.24
N PHE A 37 -14.85 -9.55 -3.33
CA PHE A 37 -13.53 -8.90 -3.38
C PHE A 37 -12.49 -9.68 -2.57
N LEU A 38 -11.23 -9.56 -2.98
CA LEU A 38 -10.08 -9.89 -2.16
C LEU A 38 -9.91 -8.79 -1.09
N VAL A 39 -9.15 -9.08 -0.05
CA VAL A 39 -8.98 -8.17 1.08
C VAL A 39 -7.55 -7.65 1.14
N GLU A 40 -7.41 -6.35 1.32
CA GLU A 40 -6.19 -5.70 1.77
C GLU A 40 -6.35 -5.26 3.22
N ILE A 41 -5.30 -5.39 4.02
CA ILE A 41 -5.25 -4.89 5.39
C ILE A 41 -3.98 -4.06 5.62
N TRP A 42 -4.08 -3.05 6.50
CA TRP A 42 -2.91 -2.26 6.91
C TRP A 42 -2.23 -2.88 8.13
N ASP A 43 -1.97 -2.07 9.15
CA ASP A 43 -1.27 -2.49 10.35
C ASP A 43 -1.86 -3.76 10.98
N TRP A 44 -1.08 -4.83 10.94
CA TRP A 44 -1.46 -6.14 11.48
C TRP A 44 -1.22 -6.25 12.99
N THR A 45 -0.45 -5.33 13.59
CA THR A 45 0.00 -5.44 14.99
C THR A 45 -1.13 -5.33 16.01
N SER A 46 -2.22 -4.68 15.62
CA SER A 46 -3.43 -4.48 16.45
C SER A 46 -4.56 -5.47 16.13
N LYS A 47 -4.33 -6.45 15.25
CA LYS A 47 -5.37 -7.34 14.73
C LYS A 47 -5.26 -8.75 15.31
N ASP A 48 -6.39 -9.42 15.45
CA ASP A 48 -6.47 -10.85 15.76
C ASP A 48 -6.17 -11.66 14.50
N ILE A 49 -4.91 -12.07 14.36
CA ILE A 49 -4.41 -12.79 13.18
C ILE A 49 -5.07 -14.16 13.04
N GLU A 50 -5.35 -14.84 14.17
CA GLU A 50 -6.00 -16.16 14.15
C GLU A 50 -7.46 -16.04 13.68
N ALA A 51 -8.18 -15.04 14.14
CA ALA A 51 -9.54 -14.77 13.68
C ALA A 51 -9.58 -14.38 12.20
N LEU A 52 -8.57 -13.61 11.71
CA LEU A 52 -8.44 -13.28 10.29
C LEU A 52 -8.14 -14.52 9.46
N ALA A 53 -7.22 -15.37 9.88
CA ALA A 53 -6.90 -16.63 9.19
C ALA A 53 -8.12 -17.57 9.12
N ALA A 54 -8.95 -17.59 10.17
CA ALA A 54 -10.16 -18.40 10.23
C ALA A 54 -11.39 -17.76 9.54
N SER A 55 -11.27 -16.53 9.02
CA SER A 55 -12.40 -15.81 8.44
C SER A 55 -12.91 -16.36 7.11
N GLY A 56 -12.09 -17.13 6.40
CA GLY A 56 -12.35 -17.57 5.03
C GLY A 56 -12.08 -16.50 3.95
N ALA A 57 -11.75 -15.26 4.34
CA ALA A 57 -11.39 -14.20 3.40
C ALA A 57 -10.00 -14.44 2.81
N THR A 58 -9.82 -14.11 1.53
CA THR A 58 -8.51 -14.14 0.88
C THR A 58 -7.84 -12.77 1.06
N ILE A 59 -6.84 -12.71 1.95
CA ILE A 59 -6.03 -11.52 2.17
C ILE A 59 -4.88 -11.54 1.16
N VAL A 60 -4.75 -10.49 0.35
CA VAL A 60 -3.79 -10.44 -0.76
C VAL A 60 -2.67 -9.42 -0.59
N SER A 61 -2.87 -8.44 0.25
CA SER A 61 -1.88 -7.40 0.55
C SER A 61 -2.00 -6.98 2.01
N MET A 62 -0.88 -6.71 2.66
CA MET A 62 -0.82 -6.21 4.04
C MET A 62 0.45 -5.38 4.26
N THR A 63 0.47 -4.56 5.32
CA THR A 63 1.69 -3.82 5.66
C THR A 63 2.85 -4.76 5.96
N GLY A 64 3.96 -4.57 5.26
CA GLY A 64 5.15 -5.41 5.26
C GLY A 64 6.24 -4.99 6.25
N TYR A 65 5.96 -4.05 7.14
CA TYR A 65 6.89 -3.58 8.17
C TYR A 65 6.10 -3.01 9.37
N VAL A 66 6.78 -2.59 10.42
CA VAL A 66 6.13 -1.97 11.58
C VAL A 66 6.59 -0.54 11.78
N THR A 67 7.90 -0.30 11.69
CA THR A 67 8.53 1.00 11.86
C THR A 67 9.88 1.02 11.15
N GLY A 68 10.62 2.11 11.23
CA GLY A 68 11.93 2.27 10.62
C GLY A 68 11.85 3.14 9.36
N ASN A 69 12.97 3.22 8.64
CA ASN A 69 13.06 3.97 7.38
C ASN A 69 14.18 3.41 6.50
N LEU A 70 14.26 3.90 5.26
CA LEU A 70 15.26 3.47 4.29
C LEU A 70 16.56 4.28 4.34
N THR A 71 16.59 5.45 5.00
CA THR A 71 17.67 6.42 4.88
C THR A 71 18.72 6.34 5.99
N GLN A 72 18.37 5.81 7.16
CA GLN A 72 19.24 5.79 8.34
C GLN A 72 19.54 4.37 8.79
N PRO A 73 20.78 4.06 9.24
CA PRO A 73 21.18 2.69 9.57
C PRO A 73 20.33 2.03 10.67
N ASP A 74 19.99 2.76 11.73
CA ASP A 74 19.11 2.27 12.80
C ASP A 74 17.67 2.10 12.33
N GLY A 75 17.18 3.00 11.48
CA GLY A 75 15.87 2.92 10.83
C GLY A 75 15.78 1.73 9.87
N ALA A 76 16.83 1.47 9.10
CA ALA A 76 16.92 0.30 8.21
C ALA A 76 16.89 -1.01 9.01
N ALA A 77 17.62 -1.07 10.14
CA ALA A 77 17.58 -2.23 11.02
C ALA A 77 16.19 -2.49 11.62
N GLN A 78 15.48 -1.43 12.03
CA GLN A 78 14.12 -1.51 12.53
C GLN A 78 13.14 -1.98 11.43
N LEU A 79 13.26 -1.43 10.21
CA LEU A 79 12.44 -1.81 9.08
C LEU A 79 12.61 -3.30 8.74
N LEU A 80 13.84 -3.79 8.67
CA LEU A 80 14.14 -5.19 8.39
C LEU A 80 13.63 -6.13 9.49
N ALA A 81 13.74 -5.75 10.75
CA ALA A 81 13.19 -6.53 11.86
C ALA A 81 11.65 -6.56 11.79
N GLY A 82 11.02 -5.44 11.43
CA GLY A 82 9.59 -5.35 11.18
C GLY A 82 9.15 -6.21 10.00
N ALA A 83 9.90 -6.16 8.88
CA ALA A 83 9.64 -6.96 7.70
C ALA A 83 9.72 -8.46 7.98
N ALA A 84 10.69 -8.91 8.75
CA ALA A 84 10.79 -10.32 9.14
C ALA A 84 9.58 -10.79 9.97
N ARG A 85 9.05 -9.94 10.87
CA ARG A 85 7.82 -10.24 11.61
C ARG A 85 6.59 -10.24 10.71
N SER A 86 6.52 -9.30 9.78
CA SER A 86 5.41 -9.23 8.81
C SER A 86 5.37 -10.45 7.91
N VAL A 87 6.51 -11.00 7.52
CA VAL A 87 6.61 -12.26 6.78
C VAL A 87 5.95 -13.41 7.54
N ALA A 88 6.24 -13.58 8.83
CA ALA A 88 5.62 -14.64 9.64
C ALA A 88 4.08 -14.50 9.73
N VAL A 89 3.58 -13.26 9.83
CA VAL A 89 2.14 -13.00 9.80
C VAL A 89 1.56 -13.27 8.41
N ALA A 90 2.25 -12.85 7.34
CA ALA A 90 1.83 -13.13 5.97
C ALA A 90 1.76 -14.63 5.67
N GLU A 91 2.69 -15.42 6.19
CA GLU A 91 2.64 -16.89 6.11
C GLU A 91 1.39 -17.43 6.80
N ARG A 92 1.08 -16.94 8.01
CA ARG A 92 -0.12 -17.36 8.76
C ARG A 92 -1.43 -17.00 8.06
N LEU A 93 -1.48 -15.86 7.37
CA LEU A 93 -2.64 -15.39 6.60
C LEU A 93 -2.65 -15.90 5.15
N ASN A 94 -1.62 -16.62 4.72
CA ASN A 94 -1.37 -16.95 3.31
C ASN A 94 -1.41 -15.72 2.39
N CYS A 95 -0.92 -14.57 2.87
CA CYS A 95 -0.90 -13.30 2.16
C CYS A 95 0.34 -13.25 1.25
N PRO A 96 0.20 -13.06 -0.07
CA PRO A 96 1.32 -13.11 -1.01
C PRO A 96 2.15 -11.83 -1.05
N ALA A 97 1.57 -10.66 -0.69
CA ALA A 97 2.18 -9.37 -0.87
C ALA A 97 2.27 -8.56 0.42
N LEU A 98 3.37 -7.83 0.55
CA LEU A 98 3.75 -7.05 1.72
C LEU A 98 4.10 -5.62 1.32
N ASN A 99 3.29 -4.64 1.73
CA ASN A 99 3.47 -3.25 1.35
C ASN A 99 4.50 -2.52 2.20
N LEU A 100 5.31 -1.66 1.59
CA LEU A 100 6.38 -0.87 2.19
C LEU A 100 6.26 0.61 1.79
N HIS A 101 6.77 1.47 2.66
CA HIS A 101 7.00 2.89 2.37
C HIS A 101 8.46 3.29 2.62
N GLY A 102 8.86 4.46 2.19
CA GLY A 102 10.21 5.01 2.45
C GLY A 102 10.52 5.22 3.93
N THR A 103 9.48 5.32 4.78
CA THR A 103 9.57 5.43 6.24
C THR A 103 8.32 4.86 6.90
N GLY A 104 8.41 4.54 8.19
CA GLY A 104 7.26 4.20 9.02
C GLY A 104 6.28 5.37 9.10
N LEU A 105 5.00 5.05 9.04
CA LEU A 105 3.90 6.00 9.20
C LEU A 105 3.28 5.83 10.59
N GLY A 106 3.14 6.93 11.30
CA GLY A 106 2.51 7.00 12.61
C GLY A 106 1.09 7.57 12.54
N GLU A 107 0.66 8.18 13.62
CA GLU A 107 -0.68 8.76 13.74
C GLU A 107 -0.98 9.76 12.61
N GLY A 108 -2.15 9.61 12.01
CA GLY A 108 -2.59 10.43 10.88
C GLY A 108 -1.78 10.23 9.60
N GLY A 109 -1.06 9.11 9.47
CA GLY A 109 -0.24 8.81 8.29
C GLY A 109 1.06 9.62 8.22
N LYS A 110 1.45 10.32 9.28
CA LYS A 110 2.66 11.14 9.27
C LYS A 110 3.91 10.27 9.41
N PRO A 111 5.01 10.60 8.68
CA PRO A 111 6.26 9.90 8.83
C PRO A 111 6.77 9.98 10.26
N VAL A 112 7.17 8.84 10.83
CA VAL A 112 7.78 8.81 12.18
C VAL A 112 9.15 9.48 12.20
N ARG A 113 9.83 9.55 11.06
CA ARG A 113 11.09 10.27 10.85
C ARG A 113 11.03 11.01 9.52
N PRO A 114 10.52 12.26 9.51
CA PRO A 114 10.44 13.06 8.30
C PRO A 114 11.84 13.41 7.79
N VAL A 115 11.99 13.44 6.47
CA VAL A 115 13.22 13.81 5.76
C VAL A 115 12.92 15.01 4.88
N GLU A 116 13.64 16.12 5.06
CA GLU A 116 13.47 17.32 4.25
C GLU A 116 14.14 17.21 2.87
N VAL A 117 15.34 16.60 2.86
CA VAL A 117 16.14 16.44 1.64
C VAL A 117 16.69 15.02 1.58
N VAL A 118 16.40 14.33 0.50
CA VAL A 118 16.98 13.02 0.20
C VAL A 118 18.31 13.23 -0.52
N THR A 119 19.40 12.72 0.08
CA THR A 119 20.76 12.83 -0.46
C THR A 119 21.17 11.61 -1.28
N GLY A 120 22.27 11.70 -2.02
CA GLY A 120 22.82 10.53 -2.75
C GLY A 120 23.18 9.37 -1.78
N THR A 121 23.62 9.68 -0.57
CA THR A 121 23.90 8.65 0.46
C THR A 121 22.61 7.93 0.88
N ASP A 122 21.50 8.63 0.99
CA ASP A 122 20.20 8.03 1.30
C ASP A 122 19.72 7.08 0.21
N TRP A 123 19.94 7.43 -1.06
CA TRP A 123 19.65 6.54 -2.19
C TRP A 123 20.43 5.23 -2.10
N VAL A 124 21.73 5.30 -1.83
CA VAL A 124 22.57 4.10 -1.67
C VAL A 124 22.13 3.27 -0.47
N ALA A 125 21.80 3.92 0.65
CA ALA A 125 21.31 3.23 1.85
C ALA A 125 19.96 2.54 1.58
N ALA A 126 19.06 3.21 0.87
CA ALA A 126 17.76 2.67 0.51
C ALA A 126 17.87 1.43 -0.38
N VAL A 127 18.67 1.47 -1.45
CA VAL A 127 18.91 0.32 -2.32
C VAL A 127 19.42 -0.87 -1.53
N ARG A 128 20.47 -0.69 -0.71
CA ARG A 128 21.04 -1.77 0.12
C ARG A 128 20.05 -2.35 1.13
N THR A 129 19.16 -1.52 1.67
CA THR A 129 18.12 -1.97 2.59
C THR A 129 17.06 -2.77 1.85
N LEU A 130 16.63 -2.29 0.68
CA LEU A 130 15.63 -2.95 -0.16
C LEU A 130 16.14 -4.27 -0.77
N GLU A 131 17.43 -4.39 -1.09
CA GLU A 131 18.06 -5.67 -1.46
C GLU A 131 17.87 -6.73 -0.34
N ARG A 132 18.08 -6.32 0.92
CA ARG A 132 17.87 -7.20 2.07
C ARG A 132 16.40 -7.54 2.30
N VAL A 133 15.50 -6.59 2.06
CA VAL A 133 14.03 -6.83 2.08
C VAL A 133 13.64 -7.83 0.99
N ALA A 134 14.13 -7.65 -0.24
CA ALA A 134 13.89 -8.56 -1.35
C ALA A 134 14.38 -9.99 -1.03
N ALA A 135 15.57 -10.12 -0.42
CA ALA A 135 16.09 -11.40 0.03
C ALA A 135 15.26 -12.05 1.16
N LEU A 136 14.58 -11.26 2.01
CA LEU A 136 13.57 -11.81 2.95
C LEU A 136 12.37 -12.35 2.19
N GLY A 137 11.88 -11.61 1.21
CA GLY A 137 10.76 -12.01 0.36
C GLY A 137 11.05 -13.29 -0.42
N GLU A 138 12.24 -13.40 -1.01
CA GLU A 138 12.69 -14.57 -1.76
C GLU A 138 12.65 -15.84 -0.89
N ARG A 139 13.24 -15.77 0.32
CA ARG A 139 13.24 -16.92 1.24
C ARG A 139 11.85 -17.36 1.68
N ALA A 140 10.93 -16.41 1.79
CA ALA A 140 9.55 -16.65 2.23
C ALA A 140 8.57 -16.94 1.08
N GLY A 141 8.98 -16.76 -0.17
CA GLY A 141 8.08 -16.83 -1.33
C GLY A 141 7.00 -15.73 -1.28
N ARG A 142 7.35 -14.53 -0.77
CA ARG A 142 6.45 -13.36 -0.66
C ARG A 142 7.06 -12.17 -1.39
N VAL A 143 6.21 -11.35 -2.02
CA VAL A 143 6.67 -10.17 -2.75
C VAL A 143 6.48 -8.95 -1.87
N PHE A 144 7.51 -8.13 -1.74
CA PHE A 144 7.39 -6.80 -1.15
C PHE A 144 7.04 -5.79 -2.23
N HIS A 145 6.10 -4.90 -1.93
CA HIS A 145 5.71 -3.81 -2.80
C HIS A 145 6.12 -2.48 -2.17
N LEU A 146 6.96 -1.71 -2.86
CA LEU A 146 7.31 -0.35 -2.43
C LEU A 146 6.29 0.62 -3.01
N GLU A 147 5.58 1.34 -2.14
CA GLU A 147 4.49 2.25 -2.50
C GLU A 147 4.99 3.68 -2.62
N ASN A 148 4.52 4.36 -3.67
CA ASN A 148 4.61 5.81 -3.77
C ASN A 148 3.53 6.48 -2.91
N LEU A 149 3.90 7.61 -2.31
CA LEU A 149 3.02 8.43 -1.50
C LEU A 149 2.95 9.85 -2.06
N ASN A 150 2.19 10.74 -1.43
CA ASN A 150 2.28 12.17 -1.70
C ASN A 150 2.71 12.94 -0.44
N THR A 151 3.59 13.90 -0.63
CA THR A 151 4.11 14.77 0.45
C THR A 151 3.36 16.08 0.57
N ALA A 152 2.54 16.43 -0.42
CA ALA A 152 1.84 17.70 -0.48
C ALA A 152 0.63 17.76 0.48
N VAL A 153 -0.02 16.62 0.73
CA VAL A 153 -1.26 16.55 1.52
C VAL A 153 -1.16 15.54 2.65
N ASP A 154 -0.89 14.26 2.32
CA ASP A 154 -1.11 13.17 3.29
C ASP A 154 0.14 12.84 4.12
N HIS A 155 1.34 12.79 3.50
CA HIS A 155 2.54 12.23 4.10
C HIS A 155 3.76 13.17 3.99
N PRO A 156 3.71 14.41 4.51
CA PRO A 156 4.79 15.39 4.35
C PRO A 156 6.08 14.89 4.99
N GLY A 157 7.19 14.98 4.23
CA GLY A 157 8.51 14.54 4.70
C GLY A 157 8.79 13.04 4.52
N THR A 158 7.94 12.29 3.80
CA THR A 158 8.26 10.91 3.44
C THR A 158 9.36 10.89 2.37
N PRO A 159 10.50 10.20 2.60
CA PRO A 159 11.53 10.04 1.57
C PRO A 159 11.06 9.07 0.48
N PHE A 160 11.54 9.30 -0.75
CA PHE A 160 11.21 8.47 -1.93
C PHE A 160 9.70 8.35 -2.19
N ALA A 161 8.94 9.39 -1.87
CA ALA A 161 7.48 9.36 -1.96
C ALA A 161 6.95 9.43 -3.40
N ARG A 162 7.71 10.02 -4.32
CA ARG A 162 7.27 10.14 -5.71
C ARG A 162 7.30 8.78 -6.41
N ALA A 163 6.35 8.53 -7.30
CA ALA A 163 6.31 7.30 -8.08
C ALA A 163 7.58 7.10 -8.94
N ALA A 164 8.17 8.20 -9.44
CA ALA A 164 9.45 8.14 -10.16
C ALA A 164 10.59 7.66 -9.24
N ASP A 165 10.63 8.08 -7.98
CA ASP A 165 11.66 7.68 -7.02
C ASP A 165 11.48 6.22 -6.61
N THR A 166 10.23 5.81 -6.33
CA THR A 166 9.87 4.43 -6.02
C THR A 166 10.26 3.49 -7.17
N LEU A 167 9.92 3.86 -8.40
CA LEU A 167 10.30 3.08 -9.59
C LEU A 167 11.81 2.93 -9.70
N ALA A 168 12.56 4.02 -9.55
CA ALA A 168 14.02 4.00 -9.62
C ALA A 168 14.65 3.07 -8.58
N LEU A 169 14.11 3.02 -7.36
CA LEU A 169 14.57 2.09 -6.31
C LEU A 169 14.25 0.63 -6.66
N VAL A 170 13.06 0.35 -7.16
CA VAL A 170 12.64 -1.01 -7.58
C VAL A 170 13.52 -1.51 -8.72
N GLU A 171 13.77 -0.66 -9.74
CA GLU A 171 14.65 -0.96 -10.88
C GLU A 171 16.11 -1.16 -10.44
N ALA A 172 16.61 -0.33 -9.54
CA ALA A 172 17.97 -0.45 -9.02
C ALA A 172 18.23 -1.75 -8.27
N VAL A 173 17.24 -2.24 -7.51
CA VAL A 173 17.29 -3.54 -6.82
C VAL A 173 17.12 -4.70 -7.81
N GLY A 174 16.27 -4.57 -8.81
CA GLY A 174 16.09 -5.54 -9.88
C GLY A 174 15.65 -6.94 -9.45
N SER A 175 14.98 -7.07 -8.31
CA SER A 175 14.54 -8.36 -7.77
C SER A 175 13.05 -8.63 -8.07
N PRO A 176 12.67 -9.86 -8.46
CA PRO A 176 11.26 -10.24 -8.61
C PRO A 176 10.50 -10.22 -7.28
N PHE A 177 11.18 -10.19 -6.15
CA PHE A 177 10.59 -10.12 -4.81
C PHE A 177 10.49 -8.70 -4.24
N LEU A 178 10.85 -7.67 -5.05
CA LEU A 178 10.56 -6.27 -4.77
C LEU A 178 9.92 -5.64 -6.01
N ARG A 179 8.67 -5.24 -5.90
CA ARG A 179 7.90 -4.63 -6.98
C ARG A 179 7.36 -3.28 -6.54
N MET A 180 6.80 -2.53 -7.46
CA MET A 180 6.14 -1.27 -7.16
C MET A 180 4.67 -1.50 -6.79
N ASN A 181 4.21 -0.93 -5.68
CA ASN A 181 2.80 -0.61 -5.49
C ASN A 181 2.58 0.80 -6.04
N LEU A 182 1.90 0.90 -7.17
CA LEU A 182 1.59 2.18 -7.79
C LEU A 182 0.24 2.69 -7.29
N ASP A 183 0.26 3.55 -6.26
CA ASP A 183 -0.95 4.24 -5.79
C ASP A 183 -1.22 5.46 -6.68
N LEU A 184 -2.29 5.35 -7.50
CA LEU A 184 -2.69 6.39 -8.44
C LEU A 184 -3.31 7.61 -7.75
N TYR A 185 -3.87 7.48 -6.54
CA TYR A 185 -4.34 8.63 -5.77
C TYR A 185 -3.15 9.50 -5.35
N HIS A 186 -2.11 8.89 -4.78
CA HIS A 186 -0.91 9.61 -4.39
C HIS A 186 -0.16 10.20 -5.59
N ALA A 187 -0.03 9.43 -6.66
CA ALA A 187 0.62 9.91 -7.88
C ALA A 187 -0.15 11.09 -8.51
N GLN A 188 -1.50 11.07 -8.49
CA GLN A 188 -2.30 12.18 -9.03
C GLN A 188 -2.07 13.50 -8.26
N ILE A 189 -1.89 13.43 -6.94
CA ILE A 189 -1.62 14.61 -6.11
C ILE A 189 -0.16 15.08 -6.28
N GLY A 190 0.78 14.14 -6.30
CA GLY A 190 2.21 14.45 -6.28
C GLY A 190 2.80 14.78 -7.65
N GLU A 191 2.33 14.13 -8.71
CA GLU A 191 3.02 14.13 -10.02
C GLU A 191 2.07 14.34 -11.21
N GLY A 192 0.86 13.80 -11.14
CA GLY A 192 -0.07 13.76 -12.29
C GLY A 192 0.40 12.80 -13.39
N ASN A 193 -0.09 13.04 -14.62
CA ASN A 193 0.28 12.28 -15.83
C ASN A 193 0.26 10.74 -15.68
N LEU A 194 -0.82 10.23 -15.07
CA LEU A 194 -0.94 8.83 -14.67
C LEU A 194 -0.78 7.82 -15.80
N ILE A 195 -1.20 8.15 -17.03
CA ILE A 195 -1.13 7.23 -18.17
C ILE A 195 0.34 6.94 -18.52
N GLU A 196 1.15 7.97 -18.64
CA GLU A 196 2.58 7.83 -18.91
C GLU A 196 3.30 7.12 -17.77
N LEU A 197 2.93 7.43 -16.53
CA LEU A 197 3.49 6.79 -15.34
C LEU A 197 3.24 5.27 -15.33
N VAL A 198 2.00 4.85 -15.60
CA VAL A 198 1.65 3.41 -15.70
C VAL A 198 2.43 2.74 -16.83
N GLN A 199 2.52 3.40 -18.00
CA GLN A 199 3.27 2.86 -19.15
C GLN A 199 4.77 2.72 -18.85
N ARG A 200 5.35 3.71 -18.19
CA ARG A 200 6.77 3.72 -17.81
C ARG A 200 7.08 2.67 -16.74
N ALA A 201 6.23 2.55 -15.74
CA ALA A 201 6.44 1.57 -14.67
C ALA A 201 6.24 0.12 -15.14
N GLY A 202 5.33 -0.12 -16.09
CA GLY A 202 5.18 -1.38 -16.81
C GLY A 202 5.32 -2.61 -15.94
N ASP A 203 6.28 -3.45 -16.29
CA ASP A 203 6.55 -4.71 -15.59
C ASP A 203 7.10 -4.54 -14.16
N ALA A 204 7.51 -3.35 -13.73
CA ALA A 204 7.90 -3.10 -12.35
C ALA A 204 6.70 -3.09 -11.39
N ILE A 205 5.48 -2.91 -11.89
CA ILE A 205 4.26 -2.87 -11.09
C ILE A 205 3.90 -4.27 -10.57
N GLY A 206 3.74 -4.40 -9.27
CA GLY A 206 3.20 -5.59 -8.61
C GLY A 206 1.75 -5.41 -8.17
N GLU A 207 1.38 -4.17 -7.80
CA GLU A 207 0.05 -3.78 -7.35
C GLU A 207 -0.29 -2.37 -7.83
N ILE A 208 -1.58 -2.12 -8.08
CA ILE A 208 -2.10 -0.77 -8.36
C ILE A 208 -3.19 -0.47 -7.34
N GLN A 209 -3.03 0.63 -6.61
CA GLN A 209 -4.07 1.15 -5.74
C GLN A 209 -4.78 2.34 -6.40
N VAL A 210 -6.10 2.42 -6.22
CA VAL A 210 -6.94 3.41 -6.88
C VAL A 210 -7.94 4.01 -5.92
N ALA A 211 -7.88 5.33 -5.77
CA ALA A 211 -8.96 6.13 -5.20
C ALA A 211 -9.09 7.44 -5.99
N ASP A 212 -10.21 8.16 -5.87
CA ASP A 212 -10.37 9.44 -6.56
C ASP A 212 -9.82 10.61 -5.73
N VAL A 213 -9.35 11.65 -6.40
CA VAL A 213 -8.80 12.87 -5.79
C VAL A 213 -9.90 13.95 -5.81
N PRO A 214 -10.02 14.76 -4.71
CA PRO A 214 -9.13 14.88 -3.56
C PRO A 214 -9.46 13.99 -2.35
N GLY A 215 -10.56 13.33 -2.25
CA GLY A 215 -11.08 12.79 -0.98
C GLY A 215 -10.93 11.29 -0.77
N ARG A 216 -10.13 10.57 -1.58
CA ARG A 216 -10.01 9.10 -1.55
C ARG A 216 -11.36 8.37 -1.68
N CYS A 217 -12.28 8.93 -2.48
CA CYS A 217 -13.59 8.34 -2.73
C CYS A 217 -13.55 7.30 -3.85
N GLU A 218 -14.71 6.70 -4.14
CA GLU A 218 -14.86 5.85 -5.31
C GLU A 218 -14.61 6.64 -6.61
N ARG A 219 -14.05 5.96 -7.59
CA ARG A 219 -13.69 6.52 -8.90
C ARG A 219 -14.83 7.29 -9.55
N ALA A 220 -14.51 8.45 -10.12
CA ALA A 220 -15.42 9.31 -10.89
C ALA A 220 -16.53 10.04 -10.10
N ARG A 221 -16.55 9.94 -8.75
CA ARG A 221 -17.55 10.66 -7.97
C ARG A 221 -17.27 12.16 -7.91
N GLU A 222 -16.01 12.56 -7.92
CA GLU A 222 -15.61 13.96 -7.76
C GLU A 222 -15.45 14.73 -9.06
N ARG A 223 -15.19 14.08 -10.17
CA ARG A 223 -15.09 14.71 -11.50
C ARG A 223 -16.42 15.18 -12.09
N SER A 224 -17.56 14.70 -11.62
CA SER A 224 -18.83 14.88 -12.32
C SER A 224 -19.76 15.96 -11.78
N THR A 225 -19.40 16.75 -10.76
CA THR A 225 -20.35 17.71 -10.20
C THR A 225 -19.74 19.07 -9.91
N THR A 226 -19.99 19.99 -10.82
CA THR A 226 -19.90 21.45 -10.61
C THR A 226 -21.04 22.02 -9.76
N ARG A 227 -21.91 21.21 -9.18
CA ARG A 227 -23.04 21.67 -8.37
C ARG A 227 -23.37 20.74 -7.22
N ARG A 228 -23.22 21.24 -6.03
CA ARG A 228 -23.82 20.99 -4.70
C ARG A 228 -22.79 20.66 -3.62
N SER A 229 -22.96 21.30 -2.46
CA SER A 229 -22.33 20.98 -1.21
C SER A 229 -22.39 19.47 -0.94
N ARG A 230 -21.25 18.81 -0.93
CA ARG A 230 -21.13 17.36 -0.80
C ARG A 230 -20.94 16.95 0.65
N PRO A 231 -21.51 15.81 1.06
CA PRO A 231 -21.04 15.17 2.29
C PRO A 231 -19.58 14.79 2.11
N ARG A 232 -18.75 15.07 3.11
CA ARG A 232 -17.34 14.69 3.11
C ARG A 232 -17.21 13.19 2.92
N CYS A 233 -16.27 12.78 2.09
CA CYS A 233 -15.81 11.40 1.98
C CYS A 233 -15.40 10.92 3.38
N GLY A 234 -16.14 10.06 3.98
CA GLY A 234 -15.98 9.60 5.36
C GLY A 234 -17.21 8.88 5.89
N ARG A 235 -18.28 8.88 5.10
CA ARG A 235 -19.45 8.05 5.37
C ARG A 235 -19.80 7.26 4.12
N TRP A 236 -19.25 6.11 3.98
CA TRP A 236 -19.85 5.05 3.18
C TRP A 236 -21.12 4.62 3.90
N ALA A 237 -22.20 5.38 3.69
CA ALA A 237 -23.51 4.91 4.09
C ALA A 237 -23.89 3.80 3.11
N THR A 238 -23.94 2.58 3.62
CA THR A 238 -24.68 1.51 2.98
C THR A 238 -26.12 2.00 2.83
N ALA A 239 -26.54 2.34 1.61
CA ALA A 239 -27.96 2.35 1.30
C ALA A 239 -28.43 0.90 1.47
N GLY A 240 -29.47 0.71 2.31
CA GLY A 240 -30.10 -0.55 2.62
C GLY A 240 -30.74 -1.21 1.39
#